data_27095ee24e8f191a393c3a1a0590f768
#
_entry.id   27095ee24e8f191a393c3a1a0590f768
#
_cell.length_a   1.000
_cell.length_b   1.000
_cell.length_c   1.000
_cell.angle_alpha   90.00
_cell.angle_beta   90.00
_cell.angle_gamma   90.00
#
_symmetry.space_group_name_H-M   'P 1'
#
loop_
_entity.id
_entity.type
_entity.pdbx_description
1 polymer ?
#
loop_
_entity_poly.entity_id
_entity_poly.type
_entity_poly.pdbx_seq_one_letter_code
_entity_poly.pdbx_strand_id
1 'polypeptide(L)'
;GKTALSIKLAHEFDGEVISGDSMQVYRHLDIGTAKVTPEEMGDVPHHLIDICNIEERFSAARFKKLADQKIDEIAQRNHLPIIAGGTGFYLQTLTDNLALGSDQFDQQTLEIRNHWKKVAEEKGAEYVWERLNKLDPVASVRIPKSNTRRVIRALEVIQKTGQLFSNQPQFKATNDFLLIGLTTDRPVLYERINKRVDLMIQNGLLEEAKWLFDQGGEDLPAGKGIGYHELFPYFRGEISLNEAVEKIKQDSRHYAKRQLTWFRNKADTHWFDILRHPNDINQIKQFINDWLKK
;
A
#
# COMPACT_ATOMS: atom_id res chain seq x y z
N GLY A 1 6.21 8.36 -14.30
CA GLY A 1 5.08 7.91 -13.49
C GLY A 1 4.95 8.69 -12.18
N LYS A 2 4.38 8.06 -11.13
CA LYS A 2 4.15 8.74 -9.82
C LYS A 2 5.41 9.38 -9.26
N THR A 3 6.50 8.63 -9.16
CA THR A 3 7.79 9.09 -8.62
C THR A 3 8.31 10.32 -9.37
N ALA A 4 8.42 10.26 -10.70
CA ALA A 4 8.90 11.39 -11.48
C ALA A 4 8.00 12.64 -11.37
N LEU A 5 6.68 12.44 -11.21
CA LEU A 5 5.76 13.55 -10.99
C LEU A 5 5.92 14.14 -9.59
N SER A 6 6.03 13.30 -8.53
CA SER A 6 6.19 13.81 -7.15
C SER A 6 7.47 14.60 -6.99
N ILE A 7 8.59 14.16 -7.57
CA ILE A 7 9.85 14.91 -7.57
C ILE A 7 9.70 16.25 -8.30
N LYS A 8 9.08 16.24 -9.48
CA LYS A 8 8.84 17.48 -10.24
C LYS A 8 7.95 18.49 -9.47
N LEU A 9 6.95 17.98 -8.78
CA LEU A 9 6.08 18.82 -7.94
C LEU A 9 6.80 19.32 -6.69
N ALA A 10 7.67 18.50 -6.09
CA ALA A 10 8.49 18.89 -4.96
C ALA A 10 9.42 20.07 -5.31
N HIS A 11 10.11 20.02 -6.46
CA HIS A 11 10.89 21.16 -6.94
C HIS A 11 10.05 22.42 -7.22
N GLU A 12 8.84 22.25 -7.75
CA GLU A 12 7.98 23.40 -8.12
C GLU A 12 7.37 24.10 -6.91
N PHE A 13 7.05 23.34 -5.86
CA PHE A 13 6.29 23.81 -4.69
C PHE A 13 7.10 23.76 -3.40
N ASP A 14 8.42 23.67 -3.49
CA ASP A 14 9.30 23.54 -2.32
C ASP A 14 8.81 22.46 -1.36
N GLY A 15 8.62 21.27 -1.89
CA GLY A 15 8.00 20.15 -1.19
C GLY A 15 8.95 19.02 -0.84
N GLU A 16 8.50 18.15 0.06
CA GLU A 16 9.18 16.90 0.42
C GLU A 16 8.24 15.72 0.19
N VAL A 17 8.78 14.57 -0.20
CA VAL A 17 8.01 13.39 -0.57
C VAL A 17 7.90 12.41 0.61
N ILE A 18 6.69 11.93 0.88
CA ILE A 18 6.40 10.86 1.82
C ILE A 18 5.95 9.64 1.02
N SER A 19 6.65 8.50 1.14
CA SER A 19 6.24 7.26 0.45
C SER A 19 4.97 6.69 1.07
N GLY A 20 3.91 6.58 0.27
CA GLY A 20 2.65 5.89 0.60
C GLY A 20 2.62 4.45 0.07
N ASP A 21 3.76 3.78 0.04
CA ASP A 21 3.90 2.39 -0.40
C ASP A 21 4.20 1.46 0.78
N SER A 22 3.56 0.28 0.80
CA SER A 22 3.71 -0.67 1.89
C SER A 22 4.95 -1.56 1.80
N MET A 23 5.69 -1.50 0.70
CA MET A 23 6.86 -2.34 0.45
C MET A 23 8.17 -1.54 0.41
N GLN A 24 8.15 -0.27 -0.03
CA GLN A 24 9.34 0.58 -0.07
C GLN A 24 9.90 0.93 1.33
N VAL A 25 9.17 0.60 2.36
CA VAL A 25 9.60 0.75 3.77
C VAL A 25 10.70 -0.25 4.17
N TYR A 26 10.82 -1.37 3.44
CA TYR A 26 11.78 -2.42 3.77
C TYR A 26 13.16 -2.14 3.20
N ARG A 27 14.19 -2.24 4.06
CA ARG A 27 15.61 -2.17 3.65
C ARG A 27 15.96 -3.34 2.75
N HIS A 28 16.86 -3.12 1.82
CA HIS A 28 17.39 -4.13 0.88
C HIS A 28 16.39 -4.64 -0.16
N LEU A 29 15.18 -4.09 -0.21
CA LEU A 29 14.18 -4.41 -1.22
C LEU A 29 13.98 -3.20 -2.13
N ASP A 30 14.87 -3.03 -3.09
CA ASP A 30 14.99 -1.80 -3.88
C ASP A 30 14.40 -1.98 -5.29
N ILE A 31 14.78 -3.07 -5.95
CA ILE A 31 14.43 -3.34 -7.34
C ILE A 31 12.96 -3.78 -7.44
N GLY A 32 12.57 -4.80 -6.69
CA GLY A 32 11.20 -5.35 -6.74
C GLY A 32 10.14 -4.38 -6.24
N THR A 33 10.48 -3.47 -5.34
CA THR A 33 9.57 -2.41 -4.89
C THR A 33 9.58 -1.18 -5.79
N ALA A 34 10.48 -1.14 -6.78
CA ALA A 34 10.77 0.03 -7.61
C ALA A 34 11.00 1.28 -6.75
N LYS A 35 11.82 1.13 -5.73
CA LYS A 35 12.21 2.22 -4.85
C LYS A 35 12.91 3.30 -5.65
N VAL A 36 12.66 4.55 -5.31
CA VAL A 36 13.36 5.68 -5.91
C VAL A 36 14.83 5.63 -5.53
N THR A 37 15.72 5.79 -6.50
CA THR A 37 17.16 5.78 -6.22
C THR A 37 17.65 7.15 -5.72
N PRO A 38 18.80 7.22 -5.05
CA PRO A 38 19.39 8.50 -4.65
C PRO A 38 19.57 9.48 -5.81
N GLU A 39 19.94 8.97 -7.00
CA GLU A 39 20.11 9.77 -8.21
C GLU A 39 18.76 10.33 -8.69
N GLU A 40 17.69 9.54 -8.62
CA GLU A 40 16.33 9.99 -8.96
C GLU A 40 15.78 10.98 -7.96
N MET A 41 16.09 10.81 -6.67
CA MET A 41 15.68 11.75 -5.60
C MET A 41 16.30 13.12 -5.81
N GLY A 42 17.56 13.18 -6.27
CA GLY A 42 18.31 14.42 -6.36
C GLY A 42 18.41 15.09 -4.99
N ASP A 43 17.99 16.34 -4.91
CA ASP A 43 17.95 17.15 -3.68
C ASP A 43 16.59 17.10 -2.95
N VAL A 44 15.60 16.35 -3.47
CA VAL A 44 14.28 16.22 -2.85
C VAL A 44 14.30 15.24 -1.70
N PRO A 45 14.00 15.66 -0.45
CA PRO A 45 13.91 14.75 0.67
C PRO A 45 12.76 13.74 0.50
N HIS A 46 13.07 12.45 0.75
CA HIS A 46 12.08 11.38 0.74
C HIS A 46 11.99 10.71 2.11
N HIS A 47 10.77 10.49 2.57
CA HIS A 47 10.46 9.94 3.89
C HIS A 47 9.70 8.62 3.79
N LEU A 48 9.77 7.82 4.85
CA LEU A 48 9.14 6.50 4.97
C LEU A 48 9.63 5.48 3.94
N ILE A 49 10.90 5.59 3.57
CA ILE A 49 11.67 4.63 2.78
C ILE A 49 12.75 4.04 3.69
N ASP A 50 13.04 2.74 3.57
CA ASP A 50 14.10 2.04 4.33
C ASP A 50 14.02 2.17 5.86
N ILE A 51 12.82 2.15 6.41
CA ILE A 51 12.56 2.34 7.83
C ILE A 51 12.29 1.04 8.59
N CYS A 52 12.14 -0.09 7.89
CA CYS A 52 11.84 -1.40 8.46
C CYS A 52 12.86 -2.45 8.03
N ASN A 53 13.13 -3.40 8.91
CA ASN A 53 13.78 -4.65 8.53
C ASN A 53 12.74 -5.64 7.98
N ILE A 54 13.20 -6.68 7.29
CA ILE A 54 12.33 -7.61 6.56
C ILE A 54 11.38 -8.42 7.46
N GLU A 55 11.74 -8.61 8.73
CA GLU A 55 10.96 -9.31 9.76
C GLU A 55 9.87 -8.42 10.37
N GLU A 56 10.03 -7.11 10.27
CA GLU A 56 9.12 -6.17 10.89
C GLU A 56 7.80 -6.08 10.14
N ARG A 57 6.71 -6.04 10.89
CA ARG A 57 5.41 -5.71 10.30
C ARG A 57 5.26 -4.20 10.17
N PHE A 58 4.85 -3.78 9.00
CA PHE A 58 4.47 -2.40 8.76
C PHE A 58 2.96 -2.31 8.50
N SER A 59 2.24 -1.80 9.48
CA SER A 59 0.78 -1.73 9.46
C SER A 59 0.28 -0.37 8.97
N ALA A 60 -1.00 -0.31 8.59
CA ALA A 60 -1.66 0.95 8.26
C ALA A 60 -1.71 1.93 9.45
N ALA A 61 -1.76 1.42 10.69
CA ALA A 61 -1.71 2.25 11.89
C ALA A 61 -0.32 2.87 12.09
N ARG A 62 0.75 2.07 11.90
CA ARG A 62 2.13 2.55 11.94
C ARG A 62 2.38 3.57 10.82
N PHE A 63 1.90 3.26 9.60
CA PHE A 63 1.97 4.21 8.49
C PHE A 63 1.30 5.54 8.84
N LYS A 64 0.02 5.50 9.27
CA LYS A 64 -0.71 6.72 9.62
C LYS A 64 0.04 7.57 10.64
N LYS A 65 0.46 6.96 11.74
CA LYS A 65 1.21 7.66 12.80
C LYS A 65 2.47 8.35 12.27
N LEU A 66 3.28 7.63 11.49
CA LEU A 66 4.54 8.16 10.96
C LEU A 66 4.29 9.20 9.84
N ALA A 67 3.28 9.00 9.01
CA ALA A 67 2.92 9.95 7.96
C ALA A 67 2.36 11.25 8.53
N ASP A 68 1.44 11.19 9.51
CA ASP A 68 0.93 12.39 10.22
C ASP A 68 2.10 13.18 10.85
N GLN A 69 3.01 12.49 11.55
CA GLN A 69 4.21 13.13 12.11
C GLN A 69 5.07 13.81 11.03
N LYS A 70 5.30 13.15 9.89
CA LYS A 70 6.10 13.73 8.80
C LYS A 70 5.40 14.88 8.10
N ILE A 71 4.08 14.83 7.94
CA ILE A 71 3.29 15.95 7.42
C ILE A 71 3.49 17.17 8.31
N ASP A 72 3.35 17.02 9.63
CA ASP A 72 3.54 18.12 10.58
C ASP A 72 4.97 18.67 10.57
N GLU A 73 5.99 17.79 10.58
CA GLU A 73 7.41 18.17 10.53
C GLU A 73 7.76 18.96 9.24
N ILE A 74 7.24 18.52 8.10
CA ILE A 74 7.47 19.18 6.80
C ILE A 74 6.76 20.54 6.78
N ALA A 75 5.50 20.59 7.21
CA ALA A 75 4.72 21.84 7.25
C ALA A 75 5.33 22.88 8.21
N GLN A 76 5.91 22.44 9.35
CA GLN A 76 6.62 23.35 10.28
C GLN A 76 7.86 24.00 9.66
N ARG A 77 8.45 23.37 8.63
CA ARG A 77 9.55 23.95 7.85
C ARG A 77 9.07 24.81 6.68
N ASN A 78 7.75 25.01 6.55
CA ASN A 78 7.09 25.71 5.42
C ASN A 78 7.27 25.00 4.07
N HIS A 79 7.52 23.66 4.06
CA HIS A 79 7.56 22.86 2.86
C HIS A 79 6.21 22.17 2.61
N LEU A 80 5.91 21.85 1.35
CA LEU A 80 4.69 21.15 0.98
C LEU A 80 4.86 19.63 1.18
N PRO A 81 4.08 18.96 2.07
CA PRO A 81 4.10 17.52 2.15
C PRO A 81 3.43 16.88 0.92
N ILE A 82 4.16 16.05 0.19
CA ILE A 82 3.68 15.35 -1.01
C ILE A 82 3.69 13.85 -0.76
N ILE A 83 2.52 13.22 -0.67
CA ILE A 83 2.43 11.77 -0.45
C ILE A 83 2.37 11.06 -1.79
N ALA A 84 3.39 10.27 -2.11
CA ALA A 84 3.48 9.50 -3.35
C ALA A 84 3.33 8.00 -3.08
N GLY A 85 2.26 7.38 -3.55
CA GLY A 85 2.05 5.96 -3.30
C GLY A 85 0.90 5.35 -4.08
N GLY A 86 0.66 4.06 -3.81
CA GLY A 86 -0.41 3.30 -4.46
C GLY A 86 -1.17 2.38 -3.51
N THR A 87 -0.81 2.38 -2.22
CA THR A 87 -1.49 1.59 -1.20
C THR A 87 -2.74 2.34 -0.73
N GLY A 88 -3.86 2.15 -1.46
CA GLY A 88 -5.09 2.94 -1.27
C GLY A 88 -5.56 3.00 0.17
N PHE A 89 -5.52 1.88 0.91
CA PHE A 89 -5.91 1.87 2.31
C PHE A 89 -5.01 2.76 3.19
N TYR A 90 -3.70 2.87 2.89
CA TYR A 90 -2.81 3.78 3.62
C TYR A 90 -3.24 5.24 3.43
N LEU A 91 -3.48 5.63 2.18
CA LEU A 91 -3.93 7.00 1.90
C LEU A 91 -5.28 7.29 2.54
N GLN A 92 -6.20 6.31 2.53
CA GLN A 92 -7.50 6.45 3.21
C GLN A 92 -7.35 6.69 4.71
N THR A 93 -6.35 6.08 5.36
CA THR A 93 -6.16 6.32 6.80
C THR A 93 -5.86 7.77 7.13
N LEU A 94 -5.25 8.49 6.20
CA LEU A 94 -4.96 9.92 6.32
C LEU A 94 -6.15 10.77 5.90
N THR A 95 -6.69 10.55 4.68
CA THR A 95 -7.78 11.37 4.12
C THR A 95 -9.07 11.28 4.93
N ASP A 96 -9.39 10.10 5.45
CA ASP A 96 -10.61 9.87 6.23
C ASP A 96 -10.33 9.91 7.75
N ASN A 97 -9.09 10.20 8.14
CA ASN A 97 -8.62 10.18 9.53
C ASN A 97 -9.11 8.95 10.32
N LEU A 98 -8.92 7.77 9.73
CA LEU A 98 -9.47 6.54 10.30
C LEU A 98 -8.89 6.26 11.68
N ALA A 99 -9.77 5.95 12.63
CA ALA A 99 -9.36 5.33 13.89
C ALA A 99 -8.90 3.91 13.62
N LEU A 100 -7.62 3.69 13.66
CA LEU A 100 -7.03 2.36 13.56
C LEU A 100 -6.77 1.86 14.98
N GLY A 101 -7.23 0.66 15.30
CA GLY A 101 -6.93 0.02 16.58
C GLY A 101 -5.42 -0.08 16.82
N SER A 102 -5.01 -0.41 18.05
CA SER A 102 -3.58 -0.48 18.40
C SER A 102 -2.80 -1.34 17.42
N ASP A 103 -1.59 -0.89 17.08
CA ASP A 103 -0.64 -1.62 16.22
C ASP A 103 0.03 -2.80 16.93
N GLN A 104 -0.39 -3.10 18.15
CA GLN A 104 0.13 -4.20 18.95
C GLN A 104 -0.30 -5.53 18.33
N PHE A 105 0.62 -6.11 17.59
CA PHE A 105 0.54 -7.47 17.08
C PHE A 105 1.23 -8.40 18.08
N ASP A 106 0.59 -8.57 19.23
CA ASP A 106 1.06 -9.39 20.33
C ASP A 106 0.63 -10.88 20.16
N GLN A 107 1.11 -11.71 21.08
CA GLN A 107 0.82 -13.14 21.12
C GLN A 107 -0.69 -13.41 21.13
N GLN A 108 -1.46 -12.65 21.89
CA GLN A 108 -2.91 -12.77 21.98
C GLN A 108 -3.58 -12.54 20.61
N THR A 109 -3.11 -11.55 19.85
CA THR A 109 -3.60 -11.28 18.48
C THR A 109 -3.34 -12.47 17.57
N LEU A 110 -2.16 -13.09 17.66
CA LEU A 110 -1.81 -14.27 16.89
C LEU A 110 -2.70 -15.46 17.23
N GLU A 111 -2.92 -15.72 18.50
CA GLU A 111 -3.76 -16.82 18.99
C GLU A 111 -5.21 -16.67 18.51
N ILE A 112 -5.79 -15.48 18.67
CA ILE A 112 -7.16 -15.20 18.21
C ILE A 112 -7.27 -15.41 16.68
N ARG A 113 -6.33 -14.89 15.90
CA ARG A 113 -6.34 -15.03 14.44
C ARG A 113 -6.16 -16.49 14.00
N ASN A 114 -5.25 -17.22 14.63
CA ASN A 114 -5.01 -18.62 14.31
C ASN A 114 -6.21 -19.49 14.70
N HIS A 115 -6.84 -19.23 15.84
CA HIS A 115 -8.08 -19.87 16.23
C HIS A 115 -9.17 -19.70 15.15
N TRP A 116 -9.46 -18.46 14.75
CA TRP A 116 -10.50 -18.22 13.76
C TRP A 116 -10.16 -18.68 12.35
N LYS A 117 -8.88 -18.72 11.96
CA LYS A 117 -8.45 -19.36 10.71
C LYS A 117 -8.75 -20.85 10.73
N LYS A 118 -8.34 -21.53 11.79
CA LYS A 118 -8.61 -22.95 11.98
C LYS A 118 -10.12 -23.25 11.95
N VAL A 119 -10.92 -22.44 12.64
CA VAL A 119 -12.39 -22.56 12.60
C VAL A 119 -12.94 -22.34 11.18
N ALA A 120 -12.37 -21.42 10.40
CA ALA A 120 -12.78 -21.19 9.02
C ALA A 120 -12.41 -22.37 8.10
N GLU A 121 -11.28 -23.02 8.33
CA GLU A 121 -10.84 -24.22 7.60
C GLU A 121 -11.73 -25.44 7.94
N GLU A 122 -12.09 -25.63 9.20
CA GLU A 122 -12.89 -26.78 9.67
C GLU A 122 -14.39 -26.62 9.40
N LYS A 123 -14.95 -25.41 9.58
CA LYS A 123 -16.41 -25.15 9.56
C LYS A 123 -16.88 -24.24 8.43
N GLY A 124 -15.95 -23.74 7.64
CA GLY A 124 -16.22 -22.84 6.53
C GLY A 124 -16.28 -21.35 6.91
N ALA A 125 -16.06 -20.49 5.91
CA ALA A 125 -16.06 -19.03 6.07
C ALA A 125 -17.43 -18.46 6.53
N GLU A 126 -18.52 -19.11 6.12
CA GLU A 126 -19.87 -18.70 6.50
C GLU A 126 -20.12 -18.83 7.99
N TYR A 127 -19.67 -19.92 8.60
CA TYR A 127 -19.77 -20.12 10.05
C TYR A 127 -19.06 -19.01 10.84
N VAL A 128 -17.87 -18.62 10.41
CA VAL A 128 -17.12 -17.52 11.06
C VAL A 128 -17.83 -16.18 10.87
N TRP A 129 -18.42 -15.94 9.69
CA TRP A 129 -19.23 -14.75 9.44
C TRP A 129 -20.50 -14.71 10.31
N GLU A 130 -21.18 -15.83 10.50
CA GLU A 130 -22.35 -15.92 11.38
C GLU A 130 -22.00 -15.59 12.84
N ARG A 131 -20.78 -15.96 13.30
CA ARG A 131 -20.29 -15.56 14.61
C ARG A 131 -20.14 -14.06 14.74
N LEU A 132 -19.58 -13.41 13.72
CA LEU A 132 -19.53 -11.96 13.66
C LEU A 132 -20.94 -11.36 13.65
N ASN A 133 -21.86 -11.92 12.86
CA ASN A 133 -23.24 -11.42 12.77
C ASN A 133 -24.00 -11.46 14.11
N LYS A 134 -23.71 -12.47 14.92
CA LYS A 134 -24.30 -12.57 16.29
C LYS A 134 -23.72 -11.54 17.24
N LEU A 135 -22.45 -11.18 17.12
CA LEU A 135 -21.76 -10.23 17.98
C LEU A 135 -21.92 -8.78 17.53
N ASP A 136 -21.83 -8.55 16.23
CA ASP A 136 -21.88 -7.22 15.61
C ASP A 136 -22.62 -7.29 14.27
N PRO A 137 -23.98 -7.27 14.29
CA PRO A 137 -24.77 -7.33 13.05
C PRO A 137 -24.48 -6.18 12.09
N VAL A 138 -24.14 -5.00 12.60
CA VAL A 138 -23.83 -3.82 11.79
C VAL A 138 -22.52 -4.01 11.01
N ALA A 139 -21.49 -4.57 11.63
CA ALA A 139 -20.26 -4.91 10.96
C ALA A 139 -20.46 -6.01 9.91
N SER A 140 -21.26 -7.04 10.22
CA SER A 140 -21.50 -8.17 9.33
C SER A 140 -22.19 -7.78 8.03
N VAL A 141 -23.11 -6.82 8.04
CA VAL A 141 -23.75 -6.28 6.83
C VAL A 141 -22.73 -5.60 5.92
N ARG A 142 -21.70 -4.96 6.49
CA ARG A 142 -20.65 -4.25 5.74
C ARG A 142 -19.50 -5.14 5.27
N ILE A 143 -19.39 -6.36 5.83
CA ILE A 143 -18.30 -7.30 5.52
C ILE A 143 -18.88 -8.52 4.80
N PRO A 144 -18.59 -8.70 3.49
CA PRO A 144 -19.05 -9.85 2.74
C PRO A 144 -18.58 -11.17 3.38
N LYS A 145 -19.43 -12.21 3.35
CA LYS A 145 -19.10 -13.57 3.85
C LYS A 145 -17.80 -14.13 3.25
N SER A 146 -17.53 -13.82 1.99
CA SER A 146 -16.31 -14.24 1.29
C SER A 146 -15.02 -13.56 1.78
N ASN A 147 -15.13 -12.46 2.55
CA ASN A 147 -13.97 -11.75 3.07
C ASN A 147 -13.60 -12.24 4.48
N THR A 148 -13.26 -13.53 4.58
CA THR A 148 -12.92 -14.21 5.84
C THR A 148 -11.83 -13.46 6.62
N ARG A 149 -10.85 -12.88 5.93
CA ARG A 149 -9.77 -12.12 6.57
C ARG A 149 -10.30 -10.91 7.34
N ARG A 150 -11.27 -10.18 6.77
CA ARG A 150 -11.88 -9.00 7.42
C ARG A 150 -12.85 -9.40 8.52
N VAL A 151 -13.55 -10.53 8.36
CA VAL A 151 -14.39 -11.11 9.39
C VAL A 151 -13.55 -11.49 10.62
N ILE A 152 -12.43 -12.20 10.43
CA ILE A 152 -11.50 -12.56 11.50
C ILE A 152 -10.94 -11.31 12.19
N ARG A 153 -10.61 -10.26 11.44
CA ARG A 153 -10.15 -8.99 12.04
C ARG A 153 -11.22 -8.33 12.91
N ALA A 154 -12.48 -8.37 12.50
CA ALA A 154 -13.57 -7.83 13.28
C ALA A 154 -13.76 -8.61 14.60
N LEU A 155 -13.75 -9.93 14.54
CA LEU A 155 -13.81 -10.80 15.71
C LEU A 155 -12.62 -10.59 16.66
N GLU A 156 -11.42 -10.45 16.11
CA GLU A 156 -10.21 -10.13 16.89
C GLU A 156 -10.38 -8.81 17.68
N VAL A 157 -10.85 -7.74 17.02
CA VAL A 157 -11.08 -6.45 17.67
C VAL A 157 -12.08 -6.60 18.82
N ILE A 158 -13.19 -7.28 18.56
CA ILE A 158 -14.23 -7.49 19.60
C ILE A 158 -13.67 -8.28 20.78
N GLN A 159 -12.95 -9.38 20.53
CA GLN A 159 -12.41 -10.23 21.59
C GLN A 159 -11.30 -9.56 22.38
N LYS A 160 -10.49 -8.71 21.72
CA LYS A 160 -9.36 -8.04 22.37
C LYS A 160 -9.78 -6.79 23.15
N THR A 161 -10.76 -6.05 22.64
CA THR A 161 -11.13 -4.74 23.20
C THR A 161 -12.47 -4.72 23.93
N GLY A 162 -13.30 -5.74 23.74
CA GLY A 162 -14.69 -5.74 24.20
C GLY A 162 -15.62 -4.77 23.45
N GLN A 163 -15.10 -4.02 22.47
CA GLN A 163 -15.85 -3.04 21.68
C GLN A 163 -16.28 -3.61 20.34
N LEU A 164 -17.48 -3.25 19.89
CA LEU A 164 -17.96 -3.64 18.58
C LEU A 164 -17.07 -3.05 17.47
N PHE A 165 -16.81 -3.85 16.44
CA PHE A 165 -16.03 -3.40 15.29
C PHE A 165 -16.73 -2.27 14.51
N SER A 166 -18.06 -2.26 14.53
CA SER A 166 -18.88 -1.19 13.95
C SER A 166 -18.84 0.14 14.71
N ASN A 167 -18.45 0.12 15.99
CA ASN A 167 -18.42 1.29 16.88
C ASN A 167 -17.04 1.98 16.93
N GLN A 168 -16.17 1.73 15.96
CA GLN A 168 -14.90 2.44 15.92
C GLN A 168 -15.15 3.94 15.73
N PRO A 169 -14.48 4.80 16.51
CA PRO A 169 -14.66 6.24 16.40
C PRO A 169 -14.26 6.73 15.01
N GLN A 170 -15.06 7.63 14.44
CA GLN A 170 -14.72 8.36 13.23
C GLN A 170 -14.24 9.73 13.65
N PHE A 171 -13.03 10.08 13.26
CA PHE A 171 -12.48 11.42 13.48
C PHE A 171 -12.63 12.23 12.19
N LYS A 172 -12.85 13.53 12.30
CA LYS A 172 -12.72 14.42 11.14
C LYS A 172 -11.26 14.46 10.70
N ALA A 173 -11.04 14.54 9.40
CA ALA A 173 -9.69 14.78 8.88
C ALA A 173 -9.12 16.06 9.52
N THR A 174 -7.88 15.98 9.97
CA THR A 174 -7.17 17.12 10.56
C THR A 174 -6.52 17.98 9.50
N ASN A 175 -6.20 17.38 8.35
CA ASN A 175 -5.57 18.03 7.22
C ASN A 175 -6.51 17.99 6.01
N ASP A 176 -6.42 18.99 5.16
CA ASP A 176 -7.02 18.97 3.83
C ASP A 176 -6.07 18.26 2.86
N PHE A 177 -6.61 17.44 1.96
CA PHE A 177 -5.83 16.67 0.99
C PHE A 177 -6.34 16.90 -0.43
N LEU A 178 -5.44 17.26 -1.34
CA LEU A 178 -5.70 17.24 -2.77
C LEU A 178 -5.21 15.92 -3.37
N LEU A 179 -6.13 15.12 -3.89
CA LEU A 179 -5.82 13.81 -4.46
C LEU A 179 -5.69 13.88 -5.98
N ILE A 180 -4.47 13.62 -6.47
CA ILE A 180 -4.15 13.58 -7.90
C ILE A 180 -3.88 12.14 -8.32
N GLY A 181 -4.69 11.63 -9.23
CA GLY A 181 -4.59 10.30 -9.81
C GLY A 181 -3.98 10.32 -11.20
N LEU A 182 -3.06 9.39 -11.47
CA LEU A 182 -2.55 9.15 -12.81
C LEU A 182 -3.27 7.97 -13.45
N THR A 183 -3.74 8.17 -14.67
CA THR A 183 -4.39 7.13 -15.47
C THR A 183 -3.83 7.15 -16.89
N THR A 184 -4.08 6.09 -17.63
CA THR A 184 -3.90 6.00 -19.08
C THR A 184 -4.67 4.80 -19.59
N ASP A 185 -4.71 4.57 -20.90
CA ASP A 185 -5.34 3.42 -21.50
C ASP A 185 -4.73 2.11 -20.98
N ARG A 186 -5.61 1.12 -20.80
CA ARG A 186 -5.22 -0.18 -20.26
C ARG A 186 -4.10 -0.87 -21.06
N PRO A 187 -4.12 -0.94 -22.41
CA PRO A 187 -3.04 -1.55 -23.16
C PRO A 187 -1.70 -0.87 -22.90
N VAL A 188 -1.64 0.45 -22.93
CA VAL A 188 -0.45 1.26 -22.67
C VAL A 188 0.06 1.02 -21.24
N LEU A 189 -0.83 1.00 -20.26
CA LEU A 189 -0.47 0.72 -18.87
C LEU A 189 0.14 -0.68 -18.72
N TYR A 190 -0.47 -1.69 -19.34
CA TYR A 190 -0.01 -3.08 -19.25
C TYR A 190 1.32 -3.32 -19.92
N GLU A 191 1.55 -2.71 -21.08
CA GLU A 191 2.84 -2.74 -21.75
C GLU A 191 3.95 -2.15 -20.89
N ARG A 192 3.70 -0.99 -20.28
CA ARG A 192 4.65 -0.34 -19.36
C ARG A 192 4.94 -1.17 -18.11
N ILE A 193 3.91 -1.83 -17.56
CA ILE A 193 4.08 -2.75 -16.42
C ILE A 193 4.97 -3.93 -16.82
N ASN A 194 4.67 -4.56 -17.94
CA ASN A 194 5.46 -5.71 -18.43
C ASN A 194 6.91 -5.32 -18.66
N LYS A 195 7.15 -4.23 -19.40
CA LYS A 195 8.51 -3.71 -19.68
C LYS A 195 9.25 -3.38 -18.37
N ARG A 196 8.55 -2.83 -17.37
CA ARG A 196 9.16 -2.55 -16.07
C ARG A 196 9.62 -3.83 -15.38
N VAL A 197 8.81 -4.89 -15.41
CA VAL A 197 9.20 -6.20 -14.84
C VAL A 197 10.43 -6.76 -15.56
N ASP A 198 10.48 -6.68 -16.91
CA ASP A 198 11.63 -7.13 -17.67
C ASP A 198 12.90 -6.36 -17.27
N LEU A 199 12.79 -5.03 -17.09
CA LEU A 199 13.91 -4.20 -16.62
C LEU A 199 14.31 -4.55 -15.17
N MET A 200 13.36 -4.86 -14.28
CA MET A 200 13.68 -5.30 -12.91
C MET A 200 14.50 -6.59 -12.92
N ILE A 201 14.14 -7.57 -13.74
CA ILE A 201 14.93 -8.80 -13.89
C ILE A 201 16.34 -8.50 -14.41
N GLN A 202 16.47 -7.64 -15.43
CA GLN A 202 17.77 -7.22 -15.96
C GLN A 202 18.64 -6.48 -14.95
N ASN A 203 18.01 -5.76 -14.01
CA ASN A 203 18.69 -4.95 -13.00
C ASN A 203 18.97 -5.71 -11.69
N GLY A 204 18.74 -7.03 -11.62
CA GLY A 204 19.10 -7.85 -10.47
C GLY A 204 17.95 -8.22 -9.53
N LEU A 205 16.68 -8.14 -9.98
CA LEU A 205 15.55 -8.58 -9.14
C LEU A 205 15.69 -10.04 -8.70
N LEU A 206 16.29 -10.89 -9.55
CA LEU A 206 16.45 -12.31 -9.22
C LEU A 206 17.38 -12.50 -8.01
N GLU A 207 18.49 -11.78 -7.98
CA GLU A 207 19.46 -11.79 -6.89
C GLU A 207 18.88 -11.20 -5.61
N GLU A 208 18.17 -10.09 -5.70
CA GLU A 208 17.49 -9.45 -4.57
C GLU A 208 16.41 -10.39 -3.97
N ALA A 209 15.61 -11.02 -4.81
CA ALA A 209 14.59 -11.98 -4.37
C ALA A 209 15.20 -13.27 -3.80
N LYS A 210 16.33 -13.73 -4.36
CA LYS A 210 17.06 -14.90 -3.82
C LYS A 210 17.62 -14.60 -2.44
N TRP A 211 18.22 -13.42 -2.26
CA TRP A 211 18.67 -12.98 -0.94
C TRP A 211 17.52 -13.01 0.08
N LEU A 212 16.35 -12.46 -0.27
CA LEU A 212 15.19 -12.47 0.62
C LEU A 212 14.69 -13.89 0.92
N PHE A 213 14.67 -14.77 -0.09
CA PHE A 213 14.31 -16.18 0.07
C PHE A 213 15.23 -16.88 1.06
N ASP A 214 16.55 -16.66 0.96
CA ASP A 214 17.56 -17.28 1.84
C ASP A 214 17.48 -16.75 3.28
N GLN A 215 16.88 -15.59 3.50
CA GLN A 215 16.54 -15.06 4.84
C GLN A 215 15.22 -15.67 5.40
N GLY A 216 14.62 -16.65 4.75
CA GLY A 216 13.31 -17.20 5.14
C GLY A 216 12.14 -16.34 4.69
N GLY A 217 12.29 -15.59 3.61
CA GLY A 217 11.36 -14.58 3.10
C GLY A 217 9.92 -15.05 2.89
N GLU A 218 9.70 -16.36 2.66
CA GLU A 218 8.35 -16.92 2.49
C GLU A 218 7.45 -16.66 3.71
N ASP A 219 8.01 -16.70 4.91
CA ASP A 219 7.29 -16.49 6.17
C ASP A 219 7.32 -15.06 6.64
N LEU A 220 8.19 -14.23 6.05
CA LEU A 220 8.39 -12.85 6.46
C LEU A 220 7.33 -11.88 5.88
N PRO A 221 7.02 -10.78 6.59
CA PRO A 221 6.14 -9.75 6.06
C PRO A 221 6.59 -9.17 4.73
N ALA A 222 7.89 -8.95 4.56
CA ALA A 222 8.51 -8.40 3.36
C ALA A 222 8.39 -9.33 2.14
N GLY A 223 8.37 -10.65 2.35
CA GLY A 223 8.26 -11.64 1.28
C GLY A 223 6.91 -11.69 0.57
N LYS A 224 5.92 -10.92 1.04
CA LYS A 224 4.58 -10.86 0.42
C LYS A 224 4.47 -9.86 -0.72
N GLY A 225 5.55 -9.15 -1.00
CA GLY A 225 5.62 -8.17 -2.10
C GLY A 225 5.56 -8.85 -3.47
N ILE A 226 4.89 -8.19 -4.43
CA ILE A 226 4.92 -8.60 -5.84
C ILE A 226 6.36 -8.42 -6.34
N GLY A 227 6.85 -9.40 -7.08
CA GLY A 227 8.23 -9.48 -7.54
C GLY A 227 9.10 -10.40 -6.68
N TYR A 228 8.65 -10.76 -5.47
CA TYR A 228 9.38 -11.67 -4.59
C TYR A 228 8.67 -13.01 -4.44
N HIS A 229 7.45 -13.03 -3.96
CA HIS A 229 6.74 -14.27 -3.66
C HIS A 229 6.49 -15.13 -4.92
N GLU A 230 6.46 -14.55 -6.09
CA GLU A 230 6.32 -15.31 -7.34
C GLU A 230 7.61 -16.02 -7.74
N LEU A 231 8.78 -15.55 -7.24
CA LEU A 231 10.08 -16.18 -7.48
C LEU A 231 10.39 -17.31 -6.50
N PHE A 232 9.72 -17.39 -5.36
CA PHE A 232 9.99 -18.43 -4.37
C PHE A 232 9.76 -19.87 -4.91
N PRO A 233 8.67 -20.18 -5.64
CA PRO A 233 8.51 -21.49 -6.29
C PRO A 233 9.62 -21.81 -7.30
N TYR A 234 10.16 -20.81 -8.00
CA TYR A 234 11.32 -21.00 -8.88
C TYR A 234 12.57 -21.39 -8.08
N PHE A 235 12.84 -20.75 -6.95
CA PHE A 235 13.99 -21.11 -6.10
C PHE A 235 13.87 -22.51 -5.47
N ARG A 236 12.65 -23.03 -5.31
CA ARG A 236 12.40 -24.40 -4.90
C ARG A 236 12.46 -25.41 -6.06
N GLY A 237 12.63 -24.96 -7.30
CA GLY A 237 12.66 -25.82 -8.49
C GLY A 237 11.27 -26.30 -8.96
N GLU A 238 10.20 -25.68 -8.52
CA GLU A 238 8.80 -26.07 -8.82
C GLU A 238 8.32 -25.54 -10.17
N ILE A 239 8.81 -24.37 -10.58
CA ILE A 239 8.47 -23.71 -11.85
C ILE A 239 9.72 -23.15 -12.52
N SER A 240 9.62 -22.83 -13.80
CA SER A 240 10.69 -22.16 -14.54
C SER A 240 10.74 -20.65 -14.21
N LEU A 241 11.89 -20.02 -14.49
CA LEU A 241 12.02 -18.55 -14.34
C LEU A 241 11.03 -17.79 -15.23
N ASN A 242 10.79 -18.27 -16.45
CA ASN A 242 9.83 -17.63 -17.35
C ASN A 242 8.41 -17.64 -16.77
N GLU A 243 7.98 -18.75 -16.17
CA GLU A 243 6.68 -18.83 -15.50
C GLU A 243 6.58 -17.87 -14.33
N ALA A 244 7.61 -17.77 -13.49
CA ALA A 244 7.68 -16.82 -12.39
C ALA A 244 7.60 -15.36 -12.89
N VAL A 245 8.35 -14.99 -13.93
CA VAL A 245 8.35 -13.64 -14.53
C VAL A 245 6.97 -13.28 -15.11
N GLU A 246 6.35 -14.21 -15.86
CA GLU A 246 5.00 -13.98 -16.39
C GLU A 246 3.96 -13.84 -15.25
N LYS A 247 4.15 -14.55 -14.15
CA LYS A 247 3.32 -14.41 -12.95
C LYS A 247 3.50 -13.03 -12.31
N ILE A 248 4.72 -12.52 -12.18
CA ILE A 248 5.00 -11.16 -11.69
C ILE A 248 4.29 -10.12 -12.56
N LYS A 249 4.40 -10.23 -13.88
CA LYS A 249 3.71 -9.33 -14.82
C LYS A 249 2.20 -9.37 -14.62
N GLN A 250 1.63 -10.57 -14.52
CA GLN A 250 0.19 -10.76 -14.29
C GLN A 250 -0.28 -10.12 -12.98
N ASP A 251 0.42 -10.39 -11.88
CA ASP A 251 0.03 -9.89 -10.56
C ASP A 251 0.23 -8.38 -10.42
N SER A 252 1.25 -7.84 -11.09
CA SER A 252 1.46 -6.39 -11.23
C SER A 252 0.32 -5.71 -12.00
N ARG A 253 -0.16 -6.29 -13.11
CA ARG A 253 -1.35 -5.80 -13.85
C ARG A 253 -2.62 -5.86 -12.98
N HIS A 254 -2.82 -6.96 -12.26
CA HIS A 254 -3.94 -7.10 -11.33
C HIS A 254 -3.87 -6.08 -10.19
N TYR A 255 -2.68 -5.81 -9.69
CA TYR A 255 -2.47 -4.81 -8.64
C TYR A 255 -2.79 -3.41 -9.15
N ALA A 256 -2.30 -3.03 -10.33
CA ALA A 256 -2.64 -1.75 -10.95
C ALA A 256 -4.16 -1.59 -11.18
N LYS A 257 -4.84 -2.64 -11.65
CA LYS A 257 -6.31 -2.64 -11.77
C LYS A 257 -7.00 -2.43 -10.42
N ARG A 258 -6.53 -3.10 -9.36
CA ARG A 258 -7.08 -2.94 -8.00
C ARG A 258 -6.88 -1.51 -7.49
N GLN A 259 -5.71 -0.91 -7.72
CA GLN A 259 -5.44 0.48 -7.35
C GLN A 259 -6.42 1.44 -8.04
N LEU A 260 -6.54 1.39 -9.37
CA LEU A 260 -7.45 2.25 -10.13
C LEU A 260 -8.90 2.10 -9.67
N THR A 261 -9.37 0.85 -9.48
CA THR A 261 -10.73 0.58 -8.99
C THR A 261 -10.95 1.16 -7.59
N TRP A 262 -9.96 1.01 -6.72
CA TRP A 262 -10.05 1.50 -5.36
C TRP A 262 -10.16 3.03 -5.32
N PHE A 263 -9.23 3.73 -5.97
CA PHE A 263 -9.24 5.20 -5.97
C PHE A 263 -10.47 5.79 -6.66
N ARG A 264 -10.97 5.17 -7.73
CA ARG A 264 -12.21 5.61 -8.41
C ARG A 264 -13.45 5.48 -7.54
N ASN A 265 -13.50 4.49 -6.65
CA ASN A 265 -14.69 4.19 -5.85
C ASN A 265 -14.63 4.73 -4.42
N LYS A 266 -13.45 5.10 -3.92
CA LYS A 266 -13.23 5.37 -2.49
C LYS A 266 -12.61 6.72 -2.19
N ALA A 267 -12.18 7.45 -3.21
CA ALA A 267 -11.50 8.72 -3.02
C ALA A 267 -11.94 9.76 -4.06
N ASP A 268 -12.10 10.99 -3.65
CA ASP A 268 -12.33 12.11 -4.57
C ASP A 268 -11.01 12.48 -5.24
N THR A 269 -10.75 11.81 -6.37
CA THR A 269 -9.46 11.86 -7.06
C THR A 269 -9.59 12.58 -8.40
N HIS A 270 -8.78 13.58 -8.63
CA HIS A 270 -8.65 14.28 -9.91
C HIS A 270 -7.70 13.50 -10.83
N TRP A 271 -8.22 13.02 -11.96
CA TRP A 271 -7.50 12.10 -12.85
C TRP A 271 -6.87 12.79 -14.04
N PHE A 272 -5.57 12.46 -14.30
CA PHE A 272 -4.80 13.01 -15.41
C PHE A 272 -4.09 11.91 -16.19
N ASP A 273 -4.00 12.06 -17.53
CA ASP A 273 -3.23 11.18 -18.41
C ASP A 273 -1.99 11.90 -18.96
N ILE A 274 -0.99 12.06 -18.12
CA ILE A 274 0.27 12.74 -18.47
C ILE A 274 1.11 12.00 -19.53
N LEU A 275 0.75 10.78 -19.92
CA LEU A 275 1.41 10.05 -20.98
C LEU A 275 0.90 10.46 -22.36
N ARG A 276 -0.42 10.60 -22.48
CA ARG A 276 -1.07 11.07 -23.73
C ARG A 276 -1.08 12.58 -23.85
N HIS A 277 -1.21 13.24 -22.72
CA HIS A 277 -1.35 14.68 -22.61
C HIS A 277 -0.26 15.24 -21.69
N PRO A 278 1.00 15.37 -22.15
CA PRO A 278 2.10 15.89 -21.33
C PRO A 278 1.80 17.27 -20.71
N ASN A 279 0.96 18.06 -21.36
CA ASN A 279 0.52 19.38 -20.85
C ASN A 279 -0.39 19.30 -19.60
N ASP A 280 -0.95 18.13 -19.30
CA ASP A 280 -1.72 17.93 -18.07
C ASP A 280 -0.88 18.18 -16.81
N ILE A 281 0.45 18.12 -16.91
CA ILE A 281 1.33 18.51 -15.81
C ILE A 281 1.11 19.98 -15.42
N ASN A 282 0.89 20.87 -16.39
CA ASN A 282 0.63 22.28 -16.11
C ASN A 282 -0.76 22.48 -15.47
N GLN A 283 -1.75 21.67 -15.87
CA GLN A 283 -3.06 21.67 -15.23
C GLN A 283 -2.95 21.19 -13.77
N ILE A 284 -2.16 20.13 -13.51
CA ILE A 284 -1.88 19.65 -12.14
C ILE A 284 -1.28 20.78 -11.30
N LYS A 285 -0.27 21.49 -11.80
CA LYS A 285 0.35 22.62 -11.11
C LYS A 285 -0.66 23.73 -10.81
N GLN A 286 -1.48 24.09 -11.79
CA GLN A 286 -2.54 25.10 -11.58
C GLN A 286 -3.53 24.65 -10.51
N PHE A 287 -3.92 23.37 -10.53
CA PHE A 287 -4.84 22.79 -9.55
C PHE A 287 -4.27 22.86 -8.12
N ILE A 288 -2.97 22.55 -7.96
CA ILE A 288 -2.27 22.68 -6.67
C ILE A 288 -2.22 24.14 -6.23
N ASN A 289 -1.85 25.07 -7.13
CA ASN A 289 -1.81 26.51 -6.81
C ASN A 289 -3.18 27.04 -6.33
N ASP A 290 -4.26 26.62 -6.99
CA ASP A 290 -5.60 27.07 -6.62
C ASP A 290 -6.08 26.45 -5.30
N TRP A 291 -5.62 25.24 -5.00
CA TRP A 291 -5.89 24.56 -3.73
C TRP A 291 -5.10 25.23 -2.57
N LEU A 292 -3.84 25.56 -2.77
CA LEU A 292 -2.98 26.22 -1.76
C LEU A 292 -3.44 27.65 -1.38
N LYS A 293 -4.29 28.29 -2.21
CA LYS A 293 -4.82 29.64 -1.95
C LYS A 293 -6.12 29.64 -1.15
N LYS A 294 -6.72 28.48 -0.92
CA LYS A 294 -7.97 28.34 -0.13
C LYS A 294 -7.70 28.36 1.36
#